data_a1a709fe92efa1ec1cc14729d98360f6
#
_entry.id   a1a709fe92efa1ec1cc14729d98360f6
#
_cell.length_a   1.000
_cell.length_b   1.000
_cell.length_c   1.000
_cell.angle_alpha   90.00
_cell.angle_beta   90.00
_cell.angle_gamma   90.00
#
_symmetry.space_group_name_H-M   'P 1'
#
loop_
_entity.id
_entity.type
_entity.pdbx_description
1 polymer ?
#
loop_
_entity_poly.entity_id
_entity_poly.type
_entity_poly.pdbx_seq_one_letter_code
_entity_poly.pdbx_strand_id
1 'polypeptide(L)'
;VELQNPVDVREVRESNGMLTAYSAVKPIRIKGDTLNGTLLTAEISSPMEDVIRVRWIHHAGARQPGPNFEINEDASVNVKTGQTDEHATLTTGSLTATIRKTPSWGLTFAYNGRKLTGTAHKAAAYIKDVDGTPYFREMLDLGVGEQIYGLGERFTPFVKNGQVVDSWNEDGGTSSEQAYKNVP
;
A
#
# COMPACT_ATOMS: atom_id res chain seq x y z
N VAL A 1 -12.56 17.54 3.65
CA VAL A 1 -11.71 16.40 3.35
C VAL A 1 -12.42 15.50 2.36
N GLU A 2 -11.80 15.23 1.21
CA GLU A 2 -12.31 14.32 0.19
C GLU A 2 -11.56 12.99 0.28
N LEU A 3 -12.30 11.86 0.38
CA LEU A 3 -11.74 10.52 0.41
C LEU A 3 -12.14 9.75 -0.85
N GLN A 4 -11.17 9.23 -1.57
CA GLN A 4 -11.35 8.44 -2.77
C GLN A 4 -10.76 7.04 -2.55
N ASN A 5 -11.63 6.05 -2.35
CA ASN A 5 -11.23 4.67 -2.12
C ASN A 5 -11.27 3.86 -3.43
N PRO A 6 -10.36 2.91 -3.65
CA PRO A 6 -10.48 1.96 -4.74
C PRO A 6 -11.68 1.03 -4.49
N VAL A 7 -12.67 1.04 -5.37
CA VAL A 7 -13.88 0.24 -5.19
C VAL A 7 -14.17 -0.70 -6.36
N ASP A 8 -13.80 -0.33 -7.57
CA ASP A 8 -14.09 -1.10 -8.78
C ASP A 8 -12.77 -1.41 -9.51
N VAL A 9 -12.27 -2.62 -9.34
CA VAL A 9 -11.05 -3.09 -10.01
C VAL A 9 -11.38 -3.38 -11.47
N ARG A 10 -10.94 -2.50 -12.36
CA ARG A 10 -11.25 -2.57 -13.79
C ARG A 10 -10.34 -3.53 -14.54
N GLU A 11 -9.10 -3.60 -14.13
CA GLU A 11 -8.09 -4.41 -14.80
C GLU A 11 -6.94 -4.73 -13.85
N VAL A 12 -6.38 -5.91 -13.98
CA VAL A 12 -5.07 -6.24 -13.42
C VAL A 12 -4.18 -6.75 -14.54
N ARG A 13 -3.06 -6.07 -14.76
CA ARG A 13 -2.03 -6.45 -15.73
C ARG A 13 -0.87 -7.12 -15.03
N GLU A 14 -0.30 -8.11 -15.68
CA GLU A 14 0.94 -8.73 -15.28
C GLU A 14 2.03 -8.37 -16.28
N SER A 15 3.17 -7.93 -15.81
CA SER A 15 4.34 -7.65 -16.61
C SER A 15 5.60 -7.81 -15.77
N ASN A 16 6.56 -8.60 -16.25
CA ASN A 16 7.86 -8.80 -15.61
C ASN A 16 7.76 -9.19 -14.12
N GLY A 17 6.82 -10.07 -13.77
CA GLY A 17 6.62 -10.49 -12.38
C GLY A 17 5.99 -9.43 -11.48
N MET A 18 5.42 -8.38 -12.03
CA MET A 18 4.69 -7.33 -11.32
C MET A 18 3.22 -7.36 -11.70
N LEU A 19 2.34 -7.17 -10.72
CA LEU A 19 0.92 -6.94 -10.93
C LEU A 19 0.63 -5.45 -10.85
N THR A 20 -0.08 -4.92 -11.85
CA THR A 20 -0.57 -3.54 -11.85
C THR A 20 -2.09 -3.56 -11.88
N ALA A 21 -2.71 -3.16 -10.78
CA ALA A 21 -4.16 -3.10 -10.65
C ALA A 21 -4.67 -1.66 -10.84
N TYR A 22 -5.66 -1.51 -11.70
CA TYR A 22 -6.34 -0.24 -11.98
C TYR A 22 -7.73 -0.26 -11.35
N SER A 23 -7.96 0.62 -10.39
CA SER A 23 -9.21 0.68 -9.64
C SER A 23 -9.88 2.04 -9.75
N ALA A 24 -11.14 2.06 -10.19
CA ALA A 24 -11.95 3.25 -10.12
C ALA A 24 -12.45 3.50 -8.68
N VAL A 25 -12.64 4.76 -8.32
CA VAL A 25 -13.13 5.17 -6.99
C VAL A 25 -14.65 5.14 -6.89
N LYS A 26 -15.31 4.81 -7.96
CA LYS A 26 -16.77 4.59 -8.05
C LYS A 26 -17.07 3.44 -9.01
N PRO A 27 -18.18 2.72 -8.87
CA PRO A 27 -18.57 1.69 -9.83
C PRO A 27 -18.76 2.27 -11.24
N ILE A 28 -18.18 1.62 -12.25
CA ILE A 28 -18.31 1.98 -13.65
C ILE A 28 -19.34 1.04 -14.30
N ARG A 29 -20.55 1.51 -14.51
CA ARG A 29 -21.67 0.76 -15.11
C ARG A 29 -21.96 1.18 -16.54
N ILE A 30 -21.81 2.48 -16.83
CA ILE A 30 -22.03 3.07 -18.14
C ILE A 30 -20.85 3.97 -18.51
N LYS A 31 -20.74 4.31 -19.79
CA LYS A 31 -19.67 5.18 -20.30
C LYS A 31 -19.59 6.53 -19.57
N GLY A 32 -20.72 7.09 -19.16
CA GLY A 32 -20.77 8.36 -18.41
C GLY A 32 -20.09 8.29 -17.04
N ASP A 33 -20.01 7.11 -16.42
CA ASP A 33 -19.37 6.93 -15.11
C ASP A 33 -17.84 7.11 -15.17
N THR A 34 -17.23 7.04 -16.35
CA THR A 34 -15.81 7.29 -16.54
C THR A 34 -15.44 8.77 -16.46
N LEU A 35 -16.43 9.66 -16.59
CA LEU A 35 -16.19 11.09 -16.54
C LEU A 35 -15.92 11.55 -15.10
N ASN A 36 -14.90 12.40 -14.94
CA ASN A 36 -14.49 12.96 -13.64
C ASN A 36 -14.23 11.88 -12.56
N GLY A 37 -13.88 10.68 -12.99
CA GLY A 37 -13.53 9.56 -12.10
C GLY A 37 -12.02 9.45 -11.92
N THR A 38 -11.57 9.42 -10.69
CA THR A 38 -10.17 9.10 -10.37
C THR A 38 -9.93 7.62 -10.61
N LEU A 39 -8.78 7.30 -11.22
CA LEU A 39 -8.25 5.96 -11.33
C LEU A 39 -7.04 5.83 -10.40
N LEU A 40 -7.14 4.95 -9.44
CA LEU A 40 -6.03 4.60 -8.54
C LEU A 40 -5.31 3.38 -9.09
N THR A 41 -3.99 3.45 -9.11
CA THR A 41 -3.14 2.35 -9.59
C THR A 41 -2.35 1.78 -8.43
N ALA A 42 -2.44 0.46 -8.23
CA ALA A 42 -1.61 -0.28 -7.28
C ALA A 42 -0.64 -1.18 -8.03
N GLU A 43 0.66 -1.01 -7.80
CA GLU A 43 1.70 -1.89 -8.28
C GLU A 43 2.14 -2.82 -7.14
N ILE A 44 2.10 -4.13 -7.40
CA ILE A 44 2.55 -5.16 -6.47
C ILE A 44 3.75 -5.86 -7.09
N SER A 45 4.89 -5.80 -6.43
CA SER A 45 6.15 -6.39 -6.89
C SER A 45 6.92 -7.03 -5.74
N SER A 46 7.97 -7.77 -6.07
CA SER A 46 8.88 -8.35 -5.08
C SER A 46 10.31 -7.90 -5.37
N PRO A 47 10.93 -7.08 -4.51
CA PRO A 47 12.33 -6.69 -4.67
C PRO A 47 13.32 -7.77 -4.23
N MET A 48 12.88 -8.73 -3.41
CA MET A 48 13.65 -9.89 -2.97
C MET A 48 12.71 -10.98 -2.46
N GLU A 49 13.23 -12.19 -2.27
CA GLU A 49 12.44 -13.32 -1.77
C GLU A 49 11.79 -12.98 -0.41
N ASP A 50 10.53 -13.38 -0.24
CA ASP A 50 9.70 -13.12 0.94
C ASP A 50 9.47 -11.63 1.27
N VAL A 51 9.68 -10.75 0.29
CA VAL A 51 9.35 -9.31 0.43
C VAL A 51 8.39 -8.89 -0.67
N ILE A 52 7.30 -8.24 -0.29
CA ILE A 52 6.34 -7.67 -1.23
C ILE A 52 6.31 -6.15 -1.06
N ARG A 53 6.48 -5.45 -2.17
CA ARG A 53 6.34 -4.00 -2.26
C ARG A 53 4.99 -3.66 -2.86
N VAL A 54 4.23 -2.82 -2.16
CA VAL A 54 2.99 -2.21 -2.65
C VAL A 54 3.24 -0.73 -2.91
N ARG A 55 2.95 -0.28 -4.11
CA ARG A 55 3.09 1.11 -4.51
C ARG A 55 1.77 1.63 -5.05
N TRP A 56 1.25 2.68 -4.43
CA TRP A 56 0.08 3.39 -4.91
C TRP A 56 0.45 4.58 -5.78
N ILE A 57 -0.26 4.76 -6.88
CA ILE A 57 -0.09 5.87 -7.80
C ILE A 57 -1.46 6.48 -8.08
N HIS A 58 -1.62 7.76 -7.75
CA HIS A 58 -2.81 8.53 -8.11
C HIS A 58 -2.67 9.09 -9.53
N HIS A 59 -1.49 9.62 -9.86
CA HIS A 59 -1.18 10.18 -11.17
C HIS A 59 0.26 9.87 -11.54
N ALA A 60 0.44 9.29 -12.72
CA ALA A 60 1.77 9.09 -13.29
C ALA A 60 2.02 10.18 -14.34
N GLY A 61 2.89 11.12 -14.01
CA GLY A 61 3.38 12.14 -14.94
C GLY A 61 4.57 11.64 -15.78
N ALA A 62 5.00 12.46 -16.73
CA ALA A 62 6.17 12.16 -17.56
C ALA A 62 7.50 12.20 -16.76
N ARG A 63 7.52 12.86 -15.62
CA ARG A 63 8.68 12.96 -14.72
C ARG A 63 8.37 12.24 -13.40
N GLN A 64 9.21 11.32 -13.02
CA GLN A 64 9.15 10.73 -11.69
C GLN A 64 9.75 11.72 -10.68
N PRO A 65 8.98 12.11 -9.64
CA PRO A 65 9.52 12.93 -8.57
C PRO A 65 10.58 12.14 -7.79
N GLY A 66 11.65 12.83 -7.35
CA GLY A 66 12.61 12.29 -6.40
C GLY A 66 12.08 12.32 -4.96
N PRO A 67 12.86 11.84 -4.00
CA PRO A 67 14.23 11.34 -4.20
C PRO A 67 14.28 9.93 -4.79
N ASN A 68 15.32 9.66 -5.57
CA ASN A 68 15.62 8.33 -6.07
C ASN A 68 16.77 7.76 -5.25
N PHE A 69 16.53 6.66 -4.57
CA PHE A 69 17.54 5.91 -3.84
C PHE A 69 17.95 4.69 -4.64
N GLU A 70 19.23 4.34 -4.58
CA GLU A 70 19.69 3.06 -5.04
C GLU A 70 19.20 1.98 -4.07
N ILE A 71 18.42 1.03 -4.58
CA ILE A 71 17.85 -0.06 -3.79
C ILE A 71 18.54 -1.34 -4.24
N ASN A 72 19.03 -2.13 -3.29
CA ASN A 72 19.56 -3.47 -3.55
C ASN A 72 18.39 -4.43 -3.82
N GLU A 73 17.95 -4.47 -5.07
CA GLU A 73 16.93 -5.43 -5.53
C GLU A 73 17.64 -6.71 -6.02
N ASP A 74 17.09 -7.87 -5.67
CA ASP A 74 17.53 -9.14 -6.23
C ASP A 74 16.85 -9.38 -7.57
N ALA A 75 17.56 -9.11 -8.66
CA ALA A 75 17.06 -9.33 -10.02
C ALA A 75 16.78 -10.82 -10.34
N SER A 76 17.24 -11.75 -9.52
CA SER A 76 17.04 -13.19 -9.68
C SER A 76 15.83 -13.73 -8.91
N VAL A 77 15.09 -12.88 -8.19
CA VAL A 77 13.94 -13.30 -7.40
C VAL A 77 12.91 -14.02 -8.26
N ASN A 78 12.50 -15.21 -7.83
CA ASN A 78 11.49 -15.99 -8.52
C ASN A 78 10.10 -15.56 -8.07
N VAL A 79 9.37 -14.89 -8.94
CA VAL A 79 8.01 -14.43 -8.71
C VAL A 79 7.04 -15.26 -9.53
N LYS A 80 5.99 -15.75 -8.89
CA LYS A 80 4.87 -16.44 -9.54
C LYS A 80 3.63 -15.58 -9.47
N THR A 81 2.97 -15.37 -10.60
CA THR A 81 1.71 -14.65 -10.68
C THR A 81 0.57 -15.57 -11.11
N GLY A 82 -0.64 -15.23 -10.72
CA GLY A 82 -1.84 -15.95 -11.12
C GLY A 82 -3.04 -15.02 -11.14
N GLN A 83 -4.00 -15.29 -12.02
CA GLN A 83 -5.23 -14.51 -12.10
C GLN A 83 -6.45 -15.40 -12.31
N THR A 84 -7.54 -15.03 -11.65
CA THR A 84 -8.91 -15.48 -11.89
C THR A 84 -9.81 -14.27 -12.09
N ASP A 85 -11.11 -14.49 -12.31
CA ASP A 85 -12.07 -13.39 -12.37
C ASP A 85 -12.19 -12.62 -11.03
N GLU A 86 -11.98 -13.32 -9.91
CA GLU A 86 -12.16 -12.76 -8.57
C GLU A 86 -10.89 -12.22 -7.95
N HIS A 87 -9.73 -12.81 -8.28
CA HIS A 87 -8.45 -12.53 -7.61
C HIS A 87 -7.29 -12.44 -8.59
N ALA A 88 -6.25 -11.73 -8.16
CA ALA A 88 -4.91 -11.81 -8.74
C ALA A 88 -3.90 -12.03 -7.62
N THR A 89 -2.91 -12.89 -7.85
CA THR A 89 -1.92 -13.28 -6.84
C THR A 89 -0.51 -13.04 -7.32
N LEU A 90 0.37 -12.66 -6.40
CA LEU A 90 1.81 -12.61 -6.59
C LEU A 90 2.46 -13.34 -5.41
N THR A 91 3.28 -14.34 -5.74
CA THR A 91 3.98 -15.16 -4.74
C THR A 91 5.48 -15.05 -4.94
N THR A 92 6.20 -14.81 -3.86
CA THR A 92 7.66 -14.81 -3.76
C THR A 92 8.07 -15.64 -2.55
N GLY A 93 8.91 -16.67 -2.75
CA GLY A 93 9.22 -17.62 -1.68
C GLY A 93 7.95 -18.21 -1.06
N SER A 94 7.76 -17.98 0.22
CA SER A 94 6.59 -18.40 1.00
C SER A 94 5.51 -17.32 1.14
N LEU A 95 5.80 -16.09 0.73
CA LEU A 95 4.91 -14.94 0.88
C LEU A 95 4.04 -14.74 -0.37
N THR A 96 2.73 -14.58 -0.15
CA THR A 96 1.76 -14.33 -1.22
C THR A 96 0.95 -13.07 -0.93
N ALA A 97 0.89 -12.16 -1.90
CA ALA A 97 -0.10 -11.08 -1.96
C ALA A 97 -1.27 -11.51 -2.83
N THR A 98 -2.49 -11.27 -2.37
CA THR A 98 -3.72 -11.52 -3.12
C THR A 98 -4.51 -10.24 -3.26
N ILE A 99 -4.69 -9.77 -4.49
CA ILE A 99 -5.61 -8.69 -4.85
C ILE A 99 -6.99 -9.31 -5.04
N ARG A 100 -7.97 -8.86 -4.28
CA ARG A 100 -9.38 -9.14 -4.55
C ARG A 100 -9.92 -8.15 -5.56
N LYS A 101 -10.49 -8.64 -6.65
CA LYS A 101 -11.06 -7.84 -7.75
C LYS A 101 -12.55 -7.58 -7.55
N THR A 102 -13.28 -8.55 -7.02
CA THR A 102 -14.73 -8.49 -6.84
C THR A 102 -15.12 -8.99 -5.43
N PRO A 103 -16.18 -8.45 -4.82
CA PRO A 103 -17.06 -7.39 -5.29
C PRO A 103 -16.43 -5.99 -5.19
N SER A 104 -15.27 -5.84 -4.57
CA SER A 104 -14.52 -4.59 -4.46
C SER A 104 -13.05 -4.87 -4.15
N TRP A 105 -12.20 -3.84 -4.32
CA TRP A 105 -10.80 -3.89 -3.96
C TRP A 105 -10.57 -4.49 -2.55
N GLY A 106 -9.54 -5.28 -2.43
CA GLY A 106 -8.97 -5.77 -1.18
C GLY A 106 -7.58 -6.32 -1.43
N LEU A 107 -6.71 -6.26 -0.44
CA LEU A 107 -5.37 -6.81 -0.51
C LEU A 107 -5.12 -7.64 0.75
N THR A 108 -4.61 -8.85 0.60
CA THR A 108 -4.26 -9.72 1.72
C THR A 108 -2.86 -10.29 1.51
N PHE A 109 -2.18 -10.53 2.63
CA PHE A 109 -0.86 -11.14 2.66
C PHE A 109 -0.91 -12.42 3.47
N ALA A 110 -0.32 -13.48 2.93
CA ALA A 110 -0.25 -14.78 3.57
C ALA A 110 1.17 -15.35 3.46
N TYR A 111 1.64 -16.00 4.51
CA TYR A 111 2.90 -16.74 4.55
C TYR A 111 2.62 -18.23 4.73
N ASN A 112 3.10 -19.06 3.82
CA ASN A 112 2.78 -20.49 3.77
C ASN A 112 1.27 -20.77 3.85
N GLY A 113 0.44 -19.94 3.17
CA GLY A 113 -1.02 -20.07 3.17
C GLY A 113 -1.72 -19.53 4.43
N ARG A 114 -1.00 -19.16 5.48
CA ARG A 114 -1.58 -18.52 6.67
C ARG A 114 -1.66 -17.02 6.47
N LYS A 115 -2.86 -16.44 6.58
CA LYS A 115 -3.04 -14.98 6.54
C LYS A 115 -2.20 -14.31 7.63
N LEU A 116 -1.41 -13.33 7.24
CA LEU A 116 -0.67 -12.44 8.13
C LEU A 116 -1.49 -11.18 8.43
N THR A 117 -1.82 -10.44 7.39
CA THR A 117 -2.55 -9.18 7.47
C THR A 117 -3.31 -8.95 6.16
N GLY A 118 -4.02 -7.86 6.07
CA GLY A 118 -4.70 -7.42 4.86
C GLY A 118 -5.35 -6.08 5.05
N THR A 119 -6.07 -5.66 4.01
CA THR A 119 -6.78 -4.39 3.99
C THR A 119 -8.28 -4.63 4.11
N ALA A 120 -8.91 -3.92 5.03
CA ALA A 120 -10.37 -3.92 5.18
C ALA A 120 -11.04 -3.08 4.09
N HIS A 121 -12.37 -3.06 4.10
CA HIS A 121 -13.14 -2.16 3.25
C HIS A 121 -12.75 -0.69 3.51
N LYS A 122 -12.47 0.06 2.44
CA LYS A 122 -12.01 1.46 2.50
C LYS A 122 -10.67 1.69 3.21
N ALA A 123 -9.83 0.68 3.34
CA ALA A 123 -8.52 0.81 3.97
C ALA A 123 -7.58 1.72 3.17
N ALA A 124 -7.48 1.46 1.86
CA ALA A 124 -6.73 2.33 0.95
C ALA A 124 -7.56 3.56 0.58
N ALA A 125 -6.95 4.74 0.58
CA ALA A 125 -7.60 5.96 0.12
C ALA A 125 -6.58 7.01 -0.36
N TYR A 126 -6.89 7.63 -1.49
CA TYR A 126 -6.34 8.94 -1.84
C TYR A 126 -7.20 10.01 -1.17
N ILE A 127 -6.55 10.90 -0.46
CA ILE A 127 -7.18 11.90 0.39
C ILE A 127 -6.75 13.29 -0.08
N LYS A 128 -7.70 14.20 -0.24
CA LYS A 128 -7.43 15.63 -0.32
C LYS A 128 -7.93 16.30 0.95
N ASP A 129 -7.05 16.98 1.64
CA ASP A 129 -7.39 17.74 2.82
C ASP A 129 -8.12 19.04 2.46
N VAL A 130 -8.53 19.79 3.48
CA VAL A 130 -9.31 21.04 3.33
C VAL A 130 -8.54 22.13 2.57
N ASP A 131 -7.22 22.12 2.64
CA ASP A 131 -6.32 23.01 1.90
C ASP A 131 -5.93 22.48 0.50
N GLY A 132 -6.43 21.29 0.14
CA GLY A 132 -6.10 20.62 -1.13
C GLY A 132 -4.84 19.77 -1.10
N THR A 133 -4.13 19.69 0.04
CA THR A 133 -2.93 18.85 0.18
C THR A 133 -3.28 17.38 -0.02
N PRO A 134 -2.56 16.66 -0.90
CA PRO A 134 -2.83 15.26 -1.18
C PRO A 134 -2.09 14.33 -0.20
N TYR A 135 -2.79 13.29 0.25
CA TYR A 135 -2.23 12.20 1.04
C TYR A 135 -2.65 10.85 0.47
N PHE A 136 -1.89 9.82 0.83
CA PHE A 136 -2.31 8.44 0.62
C PHE A 136 -2.39 7.73 1.98
N ARG A 137 -3.47 7.01 2.21
CA ARG A 137 -3.68 6.19 3.40
C ARG A 137 -3.75 4.73 3.02
N GLU A 138 -3.07 3.88 3.80
CA GLU A 138 -3.25 2.43 3.79
C GLU A 138 -3.46 1.97 5.23
N MET A 139 -4.48 1.15 5.46
CA MET A 139 -4.76 0.55 6.77
C MET A 139 -4.63 -0.96 6.66
N LEU A 140 -3.80 -1.53 7.53
CA LEU A 140 -3.63 -2.98 7.63
C LEU A 140 -4.35 -3.53 8.85
N ASP A 141 -4.90 -4.74 8.72
CA ASP A 141 -5.51 -5.44 9.84
C ASP A 141 -4.47 -5.75 10.91
N LEU A 142 -4.84 -5.56 12.16
CA LEU A 142 -4.07 -5.98 13.32
C LEU A 142 -4.89 -6.99 14.13
N GLY A 143 -4.31 -8.15 14.41
CA GLY A 143 -4.97 -9.21 15.15
C GLY A 143 -5.08 -8.89 16.65
N VAL A 144 -5.97 -9.59 17.32
CA VAL A 144 -6.13 -9.47 18.77
C VAL A 144 -4.86 -9.95 19.46
N GLY A 145 -4.28 -9.10 20.32
CA GLY A 145 -3.04 -9.38 21.05
C GLY A 145 -1.76 -9.11 20.25
N GLU A 146 -1.85 -8.71 18.99
CA GLU A 146 -0.69 -8.27 18.23
C GLU A 146 -0.23 -6.89 18.69
N GLN A 147 1.09 -6.72 18.75
CA GLN A 147 1.73 -5.48 19.20
C GLN A 147 2.65 -4.94 18.12
N ILE A 148 2.64 -3.63 17.98
CA ILE A 148 3.50 -2.90 17.03
C ILE A 148 4.69 -2.32 17.78
N TYR A 149 5.88 -2.52 17.20
CA TYR A 149 7.16 -2.04 17.71
C TYR A 149 7.92 -1.33 16.59
N GLY A 150 9.00 -0.63 16.94
CA GLY A 150 9.90 -0.01 15.98
C GLY A 150 9.60 1.47 15.76
N LEU A 151 9.73 1.94 14.52
CA LEU A 151 9.57 3.32 14.07
C LEU A 151 10.67 4.27 14.57
N GLY A 152 11.88 3.75 14.81
CA GLY A 152 13.05 4.51 15.19
C GLY A 152 13.22 4.76 16.68
N GLU A 153 14.19 5.60 17.01
CA GLU A 153 14.50 6.00 18.36
C GLU A 153 13.58 7.13 18.82
N ARG A 154 12.78 6.89 19.85
CA ARG A 154 11.71 7.79 20.33
C ARG A 154 11.59 7.75 21.82
N PHE A 155 11.11 8.85 22.41
CA PHE A 155 10.82 8.97 23.85
C PHE A 155 9.38 8.51 24.21
N THR A 156 8.63 8.03 23.25
CA THR A 156 7.28 7.49 23.46
C THR A 156 7.34 6.03 23.94
N PRO A 157 6.23 5.47 24.49
CA PRO A 157 6.17 4.08 24.91
C PRO A 157 6.64 3.11 23.81
N PHE A 158 7.29 2.01 24.24
CA PHE A 158 7.89 1.02 23.35
C PHE A 158 6.86 0.34 22.45
N VAL A 159 5.70 -0.04 22.99
CA VAL A 159 4.55 -0.56 22.24
C VAL A 159 3.82 0.59 21.56
N LYS A 160 3.63 0.50 20.25
CA LYS A 160 3.05 1.60 19.44
C LYS A 160 1.53 1.50 19.23
N ASN A 161 0.89 0.44 19.72
CA ASN A 161 -0.57 0.32 19.63
C ASN A 161 -1.28 1.53 20.25
N GLY A 162 -2.23 2.09 19.51
CA GLY A 162 -2.99 3.26 19.95
C GLY A 162 -2.23 4.59 19.91
N GLN A 163 -1.01 4.61 19.40
CA GLN A 163 -0.23 5.83 19.26
C GLN A 163 -0.30 6.38 17.82
N VAL A 164 -0.20 7.70 17.72
CA VAL A 164 0.12 8.40 16.46
C VAL A 164 1.62 8.65 16.47
N VAL A 165 2.29 8.27 15.38
CA VAL A 165 3.74 8.38 15.24
C VAL A 165 4.06 9.11 13.94
N ASP A 166 4.66 10.30 14.04
CA ASP A 166 5.16 11.04 12.89
C ASP A 166 6.57 10.58 12.53
N SER A 167 6.76 10.14 11.28
CA SER A 167 8.07 9.75 10.77
C SER A 167 8.79 10.95 10.17
N TRP A 168 9.17 11.89 11.02
CA TRP A 168 9.88 13.11 10.69
C TRP A 168 11.14 13.23 11.54
N ASN A 169 12.31 13.39 10.88
CA ASN A 169 13.57 13.56 11.59
C ASN A 169 13.78 15.01 11.98
N GLU A 170 13.97 15.24 13.26
CA GLU A 170 14.36 16.53 13.82
C GLU A 170 15.58 16.40 14.72
N ASP A 171 16.24 17.52 15.01
CA ASP A 171 17.33 17.55 15.96
C ASP A 171 16.79 17.30 17.38
N GLY A 172 17.34 16.30 18.06
CA GLY A 172 16.93 15.87 19.38
C GLY A 172 17.01 16.94 20.48
N GLY A 173 17.72 18.04 20.24
CA GLY A 173 17.83 19.16 21.19
C GLY A 173 16.62 20.09 21.25
N THR A 174 15.70 20.00 20.25
CA THR A 174 14.56 20.93 20.12
C THR A 174 13.22 20.26 20.26
N SER A 175 13.16 18.99 20.61
CA SER A 175 12.13 18.10 20.17
C SER A 175 11.00 17.85 21.12
N SER A 176 9.85 17.58 20.51
CA SER A 176 8.75 16.82 21.08
C SER A 176 9.15 15.36 21.32
N GLU A 177 8.34 14.60 22.04
CA GLU A 177 8.52 13.17 22.29
C GLU A 177 8.71 12.33 21.00
N GLN A 178 8.28 12.86 19.86
CA GLN A 178 8.27 12.14 18.59
C GLN A 178 9.45 12.42 17.69
N ALA A 179 10.12 13.54 17.91
CA ALA A 179 11.10 14.07 16.98
C ALA A 179 12.53 13.72 17.42
N TYR A 180 13.03 12.58 17.02
CA TYR A 180 14.43 12.23 17.20
C TYR A 180 14.97 11.51 15.96
N LYS A 181 15.02 10.19 15.94
CA LYS A 181 15.50 9.43 14.79
C LYS A 181 14.41 8.48 14.30
N ASN A 182 13.92 8.73 13.12
CA ASN A 182 12.94 7.88 12.49
C ASN A 182 13.62 6.85 11.60
N VAL A 183 13.26 5.60 11.82
CA VAL A 183 13.56 4.48 10.92
C VAL A 183 12.22 3.83 10.63
N PRO A 184 11.63 4.11 9.47
CA PRO A 184 10.32 3.56 9.08
C PRO A 184 10.39 2.05 8.82
#